data_2628f492fafe125e2a550277142b7efa
#
_entry.id   2628f492fafe125e2a550277142b7efa
#
_cell.length_a   1.000
_cell.length_b   1.000
_cell.length_c   1.000
_cell.angle_alpha   90.00
_cell.angle_beta   90.00
_cell.angle_gamma   90.00
#
_symmetry.space_group_name_H-M   'P 1'
#
loop_
_entity.id
_entity.type
_entity.pdbx_description
1 polymer ?
#
loop_
_entity_poly.entity_id
_entity_poly.type
_entity_poly.pdbx_seq_one_letter_code
_entity_poly.pdbx_strand_id
1 'polypeptide(L)'
;MKELFNTKVTVRLRKVEDRKEWYVYIESYPVFVPGKKVPQRIREYLNRSVTTVEWDKKRVARTEADGTKTYKPKRDDNGIIVCRSEKDQESMLYADGVRKLRQREYDNVDLYSETETAQAEQKERSQQNFIEYFDVVSKKRHANSSESIIVNWRRTHELLKIFAGEYLPFSKIDNRLAEDFRMFMLSAPCGGKKSGTVSQNTAATYFSIFKAALKQAFIDDYLTVDLSAKIKGIQEQESRREYLTVEELNMLASTPCERDVLKWSALFSALTGLRHCDIQKLRWKEISMDGNQARLHFTQQKTKGVEYTPISEQALQLCGERRKPEQLVFEDLPDPAWISKPLKKWVESAGIKKKITYHCFRHTFATLQLSSGTDIYTVSKMLGHTNVKTTQIYVKVVDEKKNKAAQAIQLNSINNIEE
;
A
#
# COMPACT_ATOMS: atom_id res chain seq x y z
N MET A 1 -35.44 3.56 4.15
CA MET A 1 -35.79 4.02 2.79
C MET A 1 -36.36 5.42 2.90
N LYS A 2 -35.61 6.46 2.46
CA LYS A 2 -36.18 7.81 2.28
C LYS A 2 -37.05 7.74 1.03
N GLU A 3 -38.35 7.94 1.16
CA GLU A 3 -39.23 8.13 0.01
C GLU A 3 -38.76 9.38 -0.74
N LEU A 4 -38.29 9.21 -1.97
CA LEU A 4 -37.95 10.29 -2.90
C LEU A 4 -39.26 10.96 -3.32
N PHE A 5 -39.63 12.03 -2.65
CA PHE A 5 -40.79 12.83 -2.99
C PHE A 5 -40.37 13.85 -4.06
N ASN A 6 -40.70 13.54 -5.32
CA ASN A 6 -40.49 14.45 -6.46
C ASN A 6 -41.39 15.69 -6.33
N THR A 7 -40.83 16.79 -5.84
CA THR A 7 -41.52 18.09 -5.84
C THR A 7 -41.77 18.55 -7.28
N LYS A 8 -43.05 18.77 -7.65
CA LYS A 8 -43.42 19.23 -8.97
C LYS A 8 -43.73 20.72 -8.92
N VAL A 9 -43.11 21.53 -9.80
CA VAL A 9 -43.33 22.94 -9.95
C VAL A 9 -44.22 23.19 -11.16
N THR A 10 -45.31 23.95 -10.98
CA THR A 10 -46.32 24.25 -12.02
C THR A 10 -46.68 25.70 -12.07
N VAL A 11 -46.79 26.28 -13.28
CA VAL A 11 -47.37 27.62 -13.49
C VAL A 11 -48.88 27.53 -13.35
N ARG A 12 -49.44 28.40 -12.51
CA ARG A 12 -50.89 28.50 -12.20
C ARG A 12 -51.39 29.92 -12.38
N LEU A 13 -52.72 30.06 -12.54
CA LEU A 13 -53.46 31.32 -12.67
C LEU A 13 -54.47 31.42 -11.54
N ARG A 14 -54.56 32.65 -10.92
CA ARG A 14 -55.61 32.97 -9.95
C ARG A 14 -56.41 34.16 -10.49
N LYS A 15 -57.72 34.03 -10.59
CA LYS A 15 -58.64 35.05 -11.04
C LYS A 15 -58.59 36.23 -10.05
N VAL A 16 -58.55 37.42 -10.58
CA VAL A 16 -58.76 38.67 -9.82
C VAL A 16 -60.26 38.88 -9.66
N GLU A 17 -60.70 39.22 -8.44
CA GLU A 17 -62.11 39.51 -8.19
C GLU A 17 -62.48 40.79 -8.97
N ASP A 18 -63.68 40.80 -9.60
CA ASP A 18 -64.24 41.90 -10.37
C ASP A 18 -63.51 42.35 -11.65
N ARG A 19 -62.50 41.59 -12.11
CA ARG A 19 -61.74 41.84 -13.35
C ARG A 19 -61.62 40.62 -14.23
N LYS A 20 -61.53 40.83 -15.56
CA LYS A 20 -61.14 39.73 -16.50
C LYS A 20 -59.62 39.57 -16.58
N GLU A 21 -59.03 39.38 -15.45
CA GLU A 21 -57.59 39.34 -15.27
C GLU A 21 -57.18 38.17 -14.35
N TRP A 22 -56.02 37.56 -14.58
CA TRP A 22 -55.52 36.48 -13.79
C TRP A 22 -54.07 36.75 -13.36
N TYR A 23 -53.80 36.66 -12.06
CA TYR A 23 -52.46 36.68 -11.51
C TYR A 23 -51.71 35.40 -11.84
N VAL A 24 -50.45 35.52 -12.26
CA VAL A 24 -49.56 34.42 -12.57
C VAL A 24 -48.76 34.06 -11.33
N TYR A 25 -48.77 32.82 -10.96
CA TYR A 25 -47.97 32.31 -9.85
C TYR A 25 -47.43 30.92 -10.15
N ILE A 26 -46.37 30.54 -9.43
CA ILE A 26 -45.78 29.19 -9.43
C ILE A 26 -46.25 28.44 -8.20
N GLU A 27 -46.67 27.21 -8.34
CA GLU A 27 -47.05 26.33 -7.27
C GLU A 27 -46.08 25.14 -7.22
N SER A 28 -45.41 24.92 -6.06
CA SER A 28 -44.54 23.79 -5.76
C SER A 28 -45.26 22.87 -4.78
N TYR A 29 -45.37 21.58 -5.11
CA TYR A 29 -45.98 20.54 -4.26
C TYR A 29 -45.54 19.14 -4.68
N PRO A 30 -45.29 18.21 -3.74
CA PRO A 30 -45.22 18.40 -2.28
C PRO A 30 -43.90 19.04 -1.84
N VAL A 31 -43.91 19.99 -0.88
CA VAL A 31 -42.70 20.57 -0.28
C VAL A 31 -42.66 20.23 1.21
N PHE A 32 -41.60 19.62 1.69
CA PHE A 32 -41.41 19.31 3.11
C PHE A 32 -40.64 20.45 3.78
N VAL A 33 -41.33 21.11 4.73
CA VAL A 33 -40.75 22.20 5.52
C VAL A 33 -40.33 21.66 6.88
N PRO A 34 -39.10 21.94 7.35
CA PRO A 34 -38.66 21.50 8.68
C PRO A 34 -39.69 21.88 9.78
N GLY A 35 -40.04 20.89 10.62
CA GLY A 35 -40.99 21.05 11.71
C GLY A 35 -42.46 20.79 11.35
N LYS A 36 -42.80 20.51 10.10
CA LYS A 36 -44.17 20.16 9.69
C LYS A 36 -44.29 18.69 9.28
N LYS A 37 -45.28 17.98 9.83
CA LYS A 37 -45.51 16.53 9.55
C LYS A 37 -46.14 16.26 8.17
N VAL A 38 -46.74 17.27 7.54
CA VAL A 38 -47.48 17.14 6.26
C VAL A 38 -46.83 18.02 5.20
N PRO A 39 -46.68 17.52 3.95
CA PRO A 39 -46.12 18.32 2.87
C PRO A 39 -46.95 19.57 2.63
N GLN A 40 -46.28 20.70 2.42
CA GLN A 40 -46.88 22.01 2.20
C GLN A 40 -46.92 22.31 0.72
N ARG A 41 -47.90 23.18 0.36
CA ARG A 41 -48.04 23.75 -0.97
C ARG A 41 -47.51 25.18 -0.94
N ILE A 42 -46.41 25.45 -1.64
CA ILE A 42 -45.77 26.78 -1.69
C ILE A 42 -46.23 27.49 -2.96
N ARG A 43 -46.65 28.74 -2.83
CA ARG A 43 -47.08 29.61 -3.95
C ARG A 43 -46.20 30.85 -4.00
N GLU A 44 -45.61 31.10 -5.15
CA GLU A 44 -44.79 32.27 -5.46
C GLU A 44 -45.47 33.11 -6.54
N TYR A 45 -45.92 34.29 -6.21
CA TYR A 45 -46.56 35.24 -7.15
C TYR A 45 -45.50 35.98 -7.92
N LEU A 46 -45.64 36.03 -9.27
CA LEU A 46 -44.61 36.59 -10.15
C LEU A 46 -44.81 38.08 -10.45
N ASN A 47 -45.74 38.76 -9.79
CA ASN A 47 -46.14 40.16 -10.03
C ASN A 47 -46.49 40.43 -11.50
N ARG A 48 -47.07 39.44 -12.18
CA ARG A 48 -47.56 39.50 -13.54
C ARG A 48 -49.01 39.06 -13.60
N SER A 49 -49.77 39.72 -14.46
CA SER A 49 -51.15 39.35 -14.75
C SER A 49 -51.37 39.22 -16.25
N VAL A 50 -52.39 38.42 -16.63
CA VAL A 50 -52.76 38.15 -18.00
C VAL A 50 -54.28 38.23 -18.17
N THR A 51 -54.71 38.66 -19.35
CA THR A 51 -56.15 38.92 -19.66
C THR A 51 -56.68 38.06 -20.80
N THR A 52 -55.78 37.55 -21.69
CA THR A 52 -56.16 36.91 -22.95
C THR A 52 -55.90 35.40 -23.00
N VAL A 53 -56.01 34.72 -21.84
CA VAL A 53 -55.76 33.27 -21.70
C VAL A 53 -56.72 32.45 -22.57
N GLU A 54 -56.23 31.49 -23.31
CA GLU A 54 -57.03 30.51 -24.00
C GLU A 54 -57.40 29.33 -23.05
N TRP A 55 -58.71 29.00 -23.04
CA TRP A 55 -59.25 27.95 -22.18
C TRP A 55 -59.59 26.71 -22.98
N ASP A 56 -59.19 25.57 -22.45
CA ASP A 56 -59.52 24.27 -23.08
C ASP A 56 -60.90 23.80 -22.68
N LYS A 57 -61.87 24.02 -23.57
CA LYS A 57 -63.28 23.64 -23.37
C LYS A 57 -63.50 22.14 -23.18
N LYS A 58 -62.54 21.31 -23.53
CA LYS A 58 -62.63 19.84 -23.31
C LYS A 58 -62.21 19.44 -21.89
N ARG A 59 -61.51 20.34 -21.14
CA ARG A 59 -60.96 20.04 -19.80
C ARG A 59 -61.64 20.92 -18.75
N VAL A 60 -62.79 20.47 -18.20
CA VAL A 60 -63.47 21.16 -17.11
C VAL A 60 -62.61 21.17 -15.87
N ALA A 61 -62.40 22.35 -15.26
CA ALA A 61 -61.65 22.52 -14.01
C ALA A 61 -62.57 22.35 -12.78
N ARG A 62 -63.76 22.98 -12.82
CA ARG A 62 -64.80 22.92 -11.78
C ARG A 62 -66.17 23.19 -12.38
N THR A 63 -67.19 22.57 -11.81
CA THR A 63 -68.60 22.94 -12.05
C THR A 63 -69.12 23.57 -10.75
N GLU A 64 -69.62 24.78 -10.84
CA GLU A 64 -70.26 25.52 -9.73
C GLU A 64 -71.65 24.94 -9.43
N ALA A 65 -72.23 25.28 -8.26
CA ALA A 65 -73.51 24.80 -7.83
C ALA A 65 -74.68 25.30 -8.75
N ASP A 66 -74.47 26.40 -9.46
CA ASP A 66 -75.41 26.95 -10.46
C ASP A 66 -75.29 26.29 -11.86
N GLY A 67 -74.42 25.28 -12.01
CA GLY A 67 -74.17 24.63 -13.28
C GLY A 67 -73.10 25.30 -14.17
N THR A 68 -72.57 26.42 -13.79
CA THR A 68 -71.51 27.13 -14.52
C THR A 68 -70.20 26.35 -14.50
N LYS A 69 -69.63 26.10 -15.68
CA LYS A 69 -68.39 25.35 -15.84
C LYS A 69 -67.20 26.29 -16.03
N THR A 70 -66.13 26.08 -15.21
CA THR A 70 -64.82 26.69 -15.43
C THR A 70 -63.91 25.69 -16.13
N TYR A 71 -62.97 26.16 -16.95
CA TYR A 71 -62.10 25.34 -17.76
C TYR A 71 -60.64 25.48 -17.35
N LYS A 72 -59.82 24.48 -17.67
CA LYS A 72 -58.38 24.58 -17.49
C LYS A 72 -57.76 25.40 -18.62
N PRO A 73 -56.67 26.17 -18.36
CA PRO A 73 -55.98 26.86 -19.44
C PRO A 73 -55.40 25.89 -20.45
N LYS A 74 -55.50 26.21 -21.73
CA LYS A 74 -54.85 25.48 -22.81
C LYS A 74 -53.34 25.60 -22.69
N ARG A 75 -52.62 24.55 -22.98
CA ARG A 75 -51.15 24.53 -22.96
C ARG A 75 -50.65 24.06 -24.33
N ASP A 76 -49.48 24.59 -24.73
CA ASP A 76 -48.76 24.13 -25.92
C ASP A 76 -48.02 22.80 -25.65
N ASP A 77 -47.31 22.32 -26.65
CA ASP A 77 -46.53 21.07 -26.59
C ASP A 77 -45.40 21.11 -25.53
N ASN A 78 -44.97 22.31 -25.17
CA ASN A 78 -43.97 22.54 -24.09
C ASN A 78 -44.62 22.68 -22.70
N GLY A 79 -45.93 22.59 -22.62
CA GLY A 79 -46.71 22.74 -21.38
C GLY A 79 -46.92 24.19 -20.92
N ILE A 80 -46.62 25.18 -21.77
CA ILE A 80 -46.77 26.62 -21.48
C ILE A 80 -48.24 27.03 -21.75
N ILE A 81 -48.80 27.86 -20.87
CA ILE A 81 -50.16 28.33 -21.04
C ILE A 81 -50.21 29.28 -22.26
N VAL A 82 -51.18 29.08 -23.12
CA VAL A 82 -51.39 29.80 -24.37
C VAL A 82 -52.24 31.03 -24.09
N CYS A 83 -51.76 32.19 -24.55
CA CYS A 83 -52.47 33.48 -24.54
C CYS A 83 -52.59 34.07 -25.97
N ARG A 84 -53.64 34.87 -26.24
CA ARG A 84 -53.86 35.47 -27.55
C ARG A 84 -53.01 36.73 -27.77
N SER A 85 -52.74 37.49 -26.71
CA SER A 85 -51.91 38.67 -26.77
C SER A 85 -50.42 38.27 -26.63
N GLU A 86 -49.55 38.85 -27.42
CA GLU A 86 -48.10 38.66 -27.38
C GLU A 86 -47.53 39.04 -25.99
N LYS A 87 -47.96 40.16 -25.40
CA LYS A 87 -47.56 40.59 -24.06
C LYS A 87 -47.91 39.58 -22.96
N ASP A 88 -49.12 38.98 -23.06
CA ASP A 88 -49.53 37.97 -22.11
C ASP A 88 -48.75 36.67 -22.33
N GLN A 89 -48.44 36.32 -23.59
CA GLN A 89 -47.63 35.15 -23.93
C GLN A 89 -46.18 35.28 -23.45
N GLU A 90 -45.58 36.50 -23.54
CA GLU A 90 -44.26 36.75 -22.94
C GLU A 90 -44.28 36.55 -21.42
N SER A 91 -45.38 36.98 -20.74
CA SER A 91 -45.55 36.73 -19.31
C SER A 91 -45.62 35.25 -18.97
N MET A 92 -46.19 34.40 -19.83
CA MET A 92 -46.24 32.95 -19.67
C MET A 92 -44.87 32.30 -19.92
N LEU A 93 -44.12 32.77 -20.92
CA LEU A 93 -42.72 32.30 -21.18
C LEU A 93 -41.82 32.66 -20.01
N TYR A 94 -41.93 33.88 -19.46
CA TYR A 94 -41.20 34.25 -18.26
C TYR A 94 -41.53 33.33 -17.07
N ALA A 95 -42.81 33.04 -16.85
CA ALA A 95 -43.29 32.18 -15.78
C ALA A 95 -42.75 30.74 -15.92
N ASP A 96 -42.65 30.22 -17.17
CA ASP A 96 -42.07 28.92 -17.43
C ASP A 96 -40.56 28.92 -17.19
N GLY A 97 -39.85 29.99 -17.50
CA GLY A 97 -38.44 30.18 -17.16
C GLY A 97 -38.19 30.09 -15.65
N VAL A 98 -38.97 30.80 -14.84
CA VAL A 98 -38.90 30.76 -13.37
C VAL A 98 -39.28 29.36 -12.86
N ARG A 99 -40.32 28.71 -13.43
CA ARG A 99 -40.71 27.35 -13.11
C ARG A 99 -39.53 26.36 -13.30
N LYS A 100 -38.84 26.49 -14.43
CA LYS A 100 -37.65 25.60 -14.73
C LYS A 100 -36.52 25.82 -13.73
N LEU A 101 -36.27 27.07 -13.33
CA LEU A 101 -35.28 27.39 -12.30
C LEU A 101 -35.65 26.73 -10.95
N ARG A 102 -36.88 26.94 -10.49
CA ARG A 102 -37.37 26.36 -9.22
C ARG A 102 -37.40 24.83 -9.25
N GLN A 103 -37.75 24.24 -10.40
CA GLN A 103 -37.69 22.77 -10.54
C GLN A 103 -36.25 22.23 -10.36
N ARG A 104 -35.27 22.90 -11.01
CA ARG A 104 -33.85 22.53 -10.84
C ARG A 104 -33.36 22.66 -9.38
N GLU A 105 -33.82 23.71 -8.68
CA GLU A 105 -33.48 23.86 -7.26
C GLU A 105 -33.96 22.67 -6.44
N TYR A 106 -35.22 22.25 -6.64
CA TYR A 106 -35.75 21.07 -5.94
C TYR A 106 -35.10 19.77 -6.38
N ASP A 107 -34.81 19.59 -7.65
CA ASP A 107 -34.18 18.39 -8.19
C ASP A 107 -32.71 18.24 -7.68
N ASN A 108 -32.05 19.35 -7.35
CA ASN A 108 -30.65 19.36 -6.89
C ASN A 108 -30.49 19.37 -5.34
N VAL A 109 -31.58 19.56 -4.57
CA VAL A 109 -31.51 19.63 -3.09
C VAL A 109 -30.84 18.36 -2.49
N ASP A 110 -31.18 17.19 -3.00
CA ASP A 110 -30.62 15.92 -2.51
C ASP A 110 -29.13 15.77 -2.89
N LEU A 111 -28.73 16.25 -4.09
CA LEU A 111 -27.33 16.24 -4.56
C LEU A 111 -26.44 17.19 -3.72
N TYR A 112 -26.95 18.38 -3.38
CA TYR A 112 -26.19 19.32 -2.53
C TYR A 112 -26.07 18.83 -1.10
N SER A 113 -27.08 18.19 -0.54
CA SER A 113 -27.01 17.63 0.81
C SER A 113 -26.02 16.45 0.92
N GLU A 114 -25.93 15.60 -0.11
CA GLU A 114 -24.95 14.49 -0.17
C GLU A 114 -23.51 15.01 -0.30
N THR A 115 -23.29 16.02 -1.15
CA THR A 115 -21.95 16.63 -1.30
C THR A 115 -21.51 17.39 -0.06
N GLU A 116 -22.41 18.12 0.59
CA GLU A 116 -22.10 18.81 1.86
C GLU A 116 -21.80 17.84 2.99
N THR A 117 -22.55 16.71 3.07
CA THR A 117 -22.30 15.65 4.05
C THR A 117 -20.94 14.99 3.79
N ALA A 118 -20.63 14.63 2.54
CA ALA A 118 -19.34 14.05 2.16
C ALA A 118 -18.17 15.01 2.45
N GLN A 119 -18.33 16.30 2.20
CA GLN A 119 -17.32 17.32 2.52
C GLN A 119 -17.12 17.48 4.05
N ALA A 120 -18.20 17.42 4.83
CA ALA A 120 -18.12 17.48 6.29
C ALA A 120 -17.40 16.24 6.87
N GLU A 121 -17.74 15.05 6.39
CA GLU A 121 -17.06 13.80 6.75
C GLU A 121 -15.57 13.83 6.37
N GLN A 122 -15.25 14.29 5.16
CA GLN A 122 -13.87 14.43 4.70
C GLN A 122 -13.09 15.42 5.57
N LYS A 123 -13.72 16.53 5.95
CA LYS A 123 -13.12 17.52 6.85
C LYS A 123 -12.85 16.94 8.23
N GLU A 124 -13.79 16.18 8.79
CA GLU A 124 -13.62 15.50 10.07
C GLU A 124 -12.47 14.46 10.01
N ARG A 125 -12.45 13.61 8.98
CA ARG A 125 -11.35 12.64 8.75
C ARG A 125 -10.00 13.34 8.62
N SER A 126 -9.95 14.49 7.95
CA SER A 126 -8.73 15.27 7.75
C SER A 126 -8.15 15.86 9.06
N GLN A 127 -8.94 15.99 10.11
CA GLN A 127 -8.50 16.45 11.42
C GLN A 127 -8.08 15.30 12.35
N GLN A 128 -8.32 14.04 11.97
CA GLN A 128 -7.90 12.89 12.80
C GLN A 128 -6.37 12.79 12.86
N ASN A 129 -5.89 12.17 13.94
CA ASN A 129 -4.47 12.06 14.24
C ASN A 129 -3.81 10.92 13.46
N PHE A 130 -2.90 11.23 12.56
CA PHE A 130 -2.13 10.23 11.80
C PHE A 130 -1.21 9.38 12.68
N ILE A 131 -0.72 9.92 13.80
CA ILE A 131 0.14 9.17 14.73
C ILE A 131 -0.63 7.98 15.34
N GLU A 132 -1.85 8.20 15.78
CA GLU A 132 -2.72 7.14 16.31
C GLU A 132 -3.15 6.17 15.21
N TYR A 133 -3.52 6.71 14.05
CA TYR A 133 -3.86 5.90 12.88
C TYR A 133 -2.71 4.96 12.47
N PHE A 134 -1.46 5.45 12.48
CA PHE A 134 -0.28 4.65 12.17
C PHE A 134 -0.14 3.45 13.11
N ASP A 135 -0.36 3.62 14.40
CA ASP A 135 -0.33 2.53 15.39
C ASP A 135 -1.43 1.49 15.13
N VAL A 136 -2.66 1.94 14.84
CA VAL A 136 -3.80 1.07 14.49
C VAL A 136 -3.49 0.25 13.23
N VAL A 137 -2.99 0.90 12.17
CA VAL A 137 -2.60 0.22 10.92
C VAL A 137 -1.49 -0.78 11.15
N SER A 138 -0.47 -0.41 11.96
CA SER A 138 0.63 -1.30 12.32
C SER A 138 0.13 -2.58 12.99
N LYS A 139 -0.72 -2.46 13.98
CA LYS A 139 -1.30 -3.59 14.72
C LYS A 139 -2.18 -4.47 13.83
N LYS A 140 -3.07 -3.87 13.05
CA LYS A 140 -3.99 -4.58 12.15
C LYS A 140 -3.24 -5.35 11.06
N ARG A 141 -2.26 -4.70 10.41
CA ARG A 141 -1.52 -5.26 9.28
C ARG A 141 -0.53 -6.35 9.68
N HIS A 142 0.04 -6.26 10.87
CA HIS A 142 1.14 -7.11 11.31
C HIS A 142 0.81 -8.01 12.50
N ALA A 143 -0.46 -8.30 12.76
CA ALA A 143 -0.92 -9.20 13.83
C ALA A 143 -0.20 -10.57 13.83
N ASN A 144 0.10 -11.11 12.63
CA ASN A 144 0.75 -12.41 12.44
C ASN A 144 2.14 -12.29 11.79
N SER A 145 2.75 -11.11 11.81
CA SER A 145 4.08 -10.88 11.22
C SER A 145 5.20 -11.30 12.16
N SER A 146 6.41 -11.44 11.61
CA SER A 146 7.60 -11.69 12.43
C SER A 146 7.89 -10.50 13.34
N GLU A 147 8.47 -10.77 14.51
CA GLU A 147 8.81 -9.74 15.50
C GLU A 147 9.69 -8.63 14.92
N SER A 148 10.61 -8.96 14.01
CA SER A 148 11.47 -7.98 13.35
C SER A 148 10.68 -6.94 12.53
N ILE A 149 9.58 -7.34 11.89
CA ILE A 149 8.69 -6.42 11.16
C ILE A 149 7.97 -5.52 12.16
N ILE A 150 7.42 -6.09 13.23
CA ILE A 150 6.73 -5.34 14.30
C ILE A 150 7.66 -4.31 14.93
N VAL A 151 8.90 -4.70 15.23
CA VAL A 151 9.93 -3.80 15.78
C VAL A 151 10.24 -2.64 14.82
N ASN A 152 10.35 -2.90 13.51
CA ASN A 152 10.61 -1.85 12.52
C ASN A 152 9.43 -0.86 12.42
N TRP A 153 8.19 -1.34 12.45
CA TRP A 153 7.00 -0.48 12.45
C TRP A 153 6.94 0.36 13.72
N ARG A 154 7.14 -0.25 14.90
CA ARG A 154 7.19 0.46 16.18
C ARG A 154 8.27 1.54 16.17
N ARG A 155 9.49 1.21 15.67
CA ARG A 155 10.56 2.19 15.61
C ARG A 155 10.26 3.32 14.64
N THR A 156 9.64 3.05 13.50
CA THR A 156 9.18 4.09 12.57
C THR A 156 8.16 5.01 13.23
N HIS A 157 7.22 4.46 14.00
CA HIS A 157 6.24 5.23 14.77
C HIS A 157 6.89 6.13 15.82
N GLU A 158 7.88 5.63 16.57
CA GLU A 158 8.65 6.43 17.54
C GLU A 158 9.37 7.59 16.85
N LEU A 159 10.02 7.34 15.71
CA LEU A 159 10.69 8.38 14.92
C LEU A 159 9.73 9.41 14.35
N LEU A 160 8.54 8.98 13.96
CA LEU A 160 7.49 9.88 13.48
C LEU A 160 7.01 10.80 14.63
N LYS A 161 6.88 10.28 15.85
CA LYS A 161 6.58 11.09 17.04
C LYS A 161 7.70 12.09 17.38
N ILE A 162 8.94 11.69 17.25
CA ILE A 162 10.08 12.60 17.46
C ILE A 162 10.05 13.74 16.43
N PHE A 163 9.67 13.47 15.19
CA PHE A 163 9.62 14.44 14.10
C PHE A 163 8.41 15.38 14.20
N ALA A 164 7.21 14.84 14.41
CA ALA A 164 5.96 15.58 14.28
C ALA A 164 5.21 15.81 15.61
N GLY A 165 5.69 15.24 16.72
CA GLY A 165 5.01 15.25 18.02
C GLY A 165 3.94 14.15 18.13
N GLU A 166 3.13 14.22 19.19
CA GLU A 166 2.08 13.23 19.48
C GLU A 166 0.80 13.43 18.63
N TYR A 167 0.67 14.56 17.96
CA TYR A 167 -0.50 14.90 17.16
C TYR A 167 -0.09 15.47 15.80
N LEU A 168 -0.47 14.75 14.74
CA LEU A 168 -0.29 15.15 13.35
C LEU A 168 -1.61 14.92 12.60
N PRO A 169 -2.42 15.98 12.34
CA PRO A 169 -3.66 15.81 11.59
C PRO A 169 -3.37 15.49 10.12
N PHE A 170 -4.23 14.68 9.50
CA PHE A 170 -4.09 14.32 8.08
C PHE A 170 -4.07 15.55 7.16
N SER A 171 -4.75 16.63 7.53
CA SER A 171 -4.74 17.88 6.77
C SER A 171 -3.37 18.55 6.63
N LYS A 172 -2.41 18.22 7.49
CA LYS A 172 -1.03 18.71 7.40
C LYS A 172 -0.11 17.78 6.61
N ILE A 173 -0.59 16.59 6.21
CA ILE A 173 0.22 15.62 5.48
C ILE A 173 0.18 15.95 4.00
N ASP A 174 1.27 16.53 3.52
CA ASP A 174 1.49 16.88 2.12
C ASP A 174 2.85 16.37 1.63
N ASN A 175 3.18 16.67 0.37
CA ASN A 175 4.49 16.29 -0.20
C ASN A 175 5.66 16.92 0.55
N ARG A 176 5.49 18.14 1.08
CA ARG A 176 6.57 18.86 1.78
C ARG A 176 6.86 18.18 3.12
N LEU A 177 5.84 17.93 3.93
CA LEU A 177 6.01 17.22 5.21
C LEU A 177 6.66 15.83 5.00
N ALA A 178 6.24 15.11 3.97
CA ALA A 178 6.79 13.80 3.68
C ALA A 178 8.26 13.86 3.22
N GLU A 179 8.66 14.91 2.48
CA GLU A 179 10.05 15.15 2.11
C GLU A 179 10.89 15.60 3.31
N ASP A 180 10.35 16.46 4.18
CA ASP A 180 11.01 16.85 5.43
C ASP A 180 11.23 15.63 6.34
N PHE A 181 10.25 14.72 6.42
CA PHE A 181 10.42 13.46 7.15
C PHE A 181 11.46 12.54 6.49
N ARG A 182 11.54 12.51 5.15
CA ARG A 182 12.57 11.77 4.41
C ARG A 182 13.98 12.28 4.78
N MET A 183 14.16 13.60 4.83
CA MET A 183 15.43 14.23 5.22
C MET A 183 15.76 13.97 6.70
N PHE A 184 14.76 14.06 7.59
CA PHE A 184 14.93 13.70 9.00
C PHE A 184 15.41 12.25 9.16
N MET A 185 14.86 11.30 8.39
CA MET A 185 15.25 9.87 8.46
C MET A 185 16.73 9.64 8.17
N LEU A 186 17.37 10.45 7.32
CA LEU A 186 18.81 10.33 7.01
C LEU A 186 19.72 10.70 8.19
N SER A 187 19.21 11.48 9.16
CA SER A 187 19.89 11.87 10.38
C SER A 187 19.21 11.39 11.65
N ALA A 188 18.22 10.51 11.53
CA ALA A 188 17.42 10.04 12.65
C ALA A 188 18.26 9.32 13.70
N PRO A 189 18.00 9.52 15.01
CA PRO A 189 18.78 8.92 16.06
C PRO A 189 18.61 7.40 16.12
N CYS A 190 19.68 6.68 16.45
CA CYS A 190 19.58 5.28 16.84
C CYS A 190 18.69 5.13 18.08
N GLY A 191 17.95 4.01 18.18
CA GLY A 191 17.15 3.74 19.36
C GLY A 191 17.93 3.06 20.48
N GLY A 192 17.38 3.13 21.70
CA GLY A 192 17.93 2.49 22.89
C GLY A 192 19.23 3.13 23.38
N LYS A 193 20.18 2.30 23.85
CA LYS A 193 21.47 2.76 24.41
C LYS A 193 22.53 3.08 23.34
N LYS A 194 22.21 2.98 22.05
CA LYS A 194 23.16 3.25 20.97
C LYS A 194 23.20 4.75 20.67
N SER A 195 24.39 5.35 20.74
CA SER A 195 24.64 6.69 20.24
C SER A 195 24.79 6.70 18.70
N GLY A 196 24.49 7.83 18.08
CA GLY A 196 24.61 8.03 16.63
C GLY A 196 23.30 7.97 15.87
N THR A 197 23.42 7.98 14.55
CA THR A 197 22.29 7.98 13.61
C THR A 197 22.07 6.60 13.00
N VAL A 198 20.85 6.35 12.49
CA VAL A 198 20.54 5.12 11.77
C VAL A 198 21.31 5.06 10.45
N SER A 199 21.67 3.86 9.99
CA SER A 199 22.29 3.69 8.67
C SER A 199 21.30 4.07 7.55
N GLN A 200 21.81 4.48 6.39
CA GLN A 200 20.99 4.85 5.25
C GLN A 200 20.01 3.71 4.84
N ASN A 201 20.44 2.45 4.89
CA ASN A 201 19.58 1.30 4.56
C ASN A 201 18.48 1.09 5.61
N THR A 202 18.76 1.40 6.88
CA THR A 202 17.76 1.39 7.94
C THR A 202 16.77 2.54 7.75
N ALA A 203 17.26 3.74 7.41
CA ALA A 203 16.42 4.89 7.07
C ALA A 203 15.50 4.59 5.87
N ALA A 204 16.04 3.94 4.82
CA ALA A 204 15.25 3.51 3.66
C ALA A 204 14.12 2.54 4.06
N THR A 205 14.43 1.58 4.94
CA THR A 205 13.43 0.64 5.47
C THR A 205 12.33 1.37 6.24
N TYR A 206 12.67 2.24 7.17
CA TYR A 206 11.70 2.99 7.98
C TYR A 206 10.87 3.95 7.13
N PHE A 207 11.51 4.62 6.16
CA PHE A 207 10.78 5.50 5.26
C PHE A 207 9.82 4.73 4.32
N SER A 208 10.17 3.52 3.90
CA SER A 208 9.27 2.66 3.13
C SER A 208 8.04 2.22 3.95
N ILE A 209 8.20 2.03 5.26
CA ILE A 209 7.10 1.76 6.19
C ILE A 209 6.17 2.98 6.29
N PHE A 210 6.72 4.18 6.43
CA PHE A 210 5.93 5.42 6.41
C PHE A 210 5.14 5.56 5.12
N LYS A 211 5.77 5.33 3.96
CA LYS A 211 5.06 5.31 2.66
C LYS A 211 3.94 4.27 2.61
N ALA A 212 4.14 3.10 3.21
CA ALA A 212 3.10 2.06 3.27
C ALA A 212 1.90 2.50 4.15
N ALA A 213 2.15 3.24 5.23
CA ALA A 213 1.08 3.82 6.05
C ALA A 213 0.33 4.93 5.30
N LEU A 214 1.02 5.80 4.54
CA LEU A 214 0.39 6.81 3.67
C LEU A 214 -0.48 6.15 2.58
N LYS A 215 0.01 5.06 1.98
CA LYS A 215 -0.77 4.30 1.00
C LYS A 215 -2.06 3.74 1.60
N GLN A 216 -1.97 3.20 2.82
CA GLN A 216 -3.15 2.70 3.51
C GLN A 216 -4.11 3.84 3.86
N ALA A 217 -3.61 4.99 4.30
CA ALA A 217 -4.42 6.17 4.59
C ALA A 217 -5.17 6.70 3.36
N PHE A 218 -4.58 6.60 2.18
CA PHE A 218 -5.27 6.89 0.92
C PHE A 218 -6.37 5.85 0.61
N ILE A 219 -6.11 4.56 0.84
CA ILE A 219 -7.09 3.48 0.63
C ILE A 219 -8.27 3.60 1.61
N ASP A 220 -8.03 4.08 2.82
CA ASP A 220 -9.02 4.25 3.89
C ASP A 220 -9.71 5.65 3.84
N ASP A 221 -9.54 6.41 2.74
CA ASP A 221 -10.15 7.73 2.47
C ASP A 221 -9.79 8.84 3.47
N TYR A 222 -8.67 8.73 4.18
CA TYR A 222 -8.13 9.82 5.00
C TYR A 222 -7.34 10.84 4.18
N LEU A 223 -6.71 10.40 3.09
CA LEU A 223 -6.00 11.26 2.15
C LEU A 223 -6.71 11.22 0.80
N THR A 224 -6.91 12.39 0.20
CA THR A 224 -7.53 12.55 -1.11
C THR A 224 -6.59 12.23 -2.28
N VAL A 225 -5.29 12.16 -2.01
CA VAL A 225 -4.24 11.91 -3.01
C VAL A 225 -3.29 10.84 -2.49
N ASP A 226 -2.90 9.91 -3.37
CA ASP A 226 -1.85 8.93 -3.06
C ASP A 226 -0.47 9.57 -3.03
N LEU A 227 -0.08 10.07 -1.86
CA LEU A 227 1.24 10.65 -1.62
C LEU A 227 2.35 9.60 -1.75
N SER A 228 2.07 8.35 -1.42
CA SER A 228 3.07 7.28 -1.46
C SER A 228 3.65 7.05 -2.86
N ALA A 229 2.87 7.29 -3.90
CA ALA A 229 3.31 7.17 -5.29
C ALA A 229 4.16 8.37 -5.75
N LYS A 230 3.90 9.57 -5.20
CA LYS A 230 4.59 10.81 -5.59
C LYS A 230 5.95 10.99 -4.91
N ILE A 231 6.12 10.48 -3.70
CA ILE A 231 7.32 10.68 -2.90
C ILE A 231 8.41 9.68 -3.29
N LYS A 232 9.61 10.16 -3.58
CA LYS A 232 10.77 9.29 -3.83
C LYS A 232 11.21 8.60 -2.54
N GLY A 233 11.55 7.31 -2.63
CA GLY A 233 12.15 6.57 -1.53
C GLY A 233 13.56 7.04 -1.20
N ILE A 234 14.10 6.60 -0.06
CA ILE A 234 15.52 6.74 0.24
C ILE A 234 16.26 5.65 -0.53
N GLN A 235 17.26 6.03 -1.31
CA GLN A 235 18.09 5.09 -2.05
C GLN A 235 18.95 4.27 -1.09
N GLU A 236 18.91 2.94 -1.23
CA GLU A 236 19.77 2.06 -0.46
C GLU A 236 21.23 2.14 -0.94
N GLN A 237 22.17 2.09 -0.01
CA GLN A 237 23.59 1.94 -0.32
C GLN A 237 23.91 0.46 -0.58
N GLU A 238 24.65 0.20 -1.64
CA GLU A 238 25.19 -1.13 -1.89
C GLU A 238 26.19 -1.48 -0.75
N SER A 239 25.89 -2.55 -0.03
CA SER A 239 26.83 -3.07 0.98
C SER A 239 27.65 -4.21 0.36
N ARG A 240 28.98 -4.08 0.44
CA ARG A 240 29.87 -5.19 0.10
C ARG A 240 29.61 -6.34 1.09
N ARG A 241 29.29 -7.51 0.55
CA ARG A 241 29.03 -8.69 1.35
C ARG A 241 30.32 -9.49 1.43
N GLU A 242 30.83 -9.67 2.64
CA GLU A 242 32.01 -10.51 2.84
C GLU A 242 31.68 -11.97 2.63
N TYR A 243 32.64 -12.70 2.08
CA TYR A 243 32.60 -14.14 1.88
C TYR A 243 34.01 -14.72 2.12
N LEU A 244 34.08 -16.02 2.32
CA LEU A 244 35.32 -16.76 2.52
C LEU A 244 35.79 -17.38 1.20
N THR A 245 37.09 -17.35 0.93
CA THR A 245 37.67 -18.18 -0.14
C THR A 245 37.71 -19.65 0.28
N VAL A 246 38.02 -20.54 -0.64
CA VAL A 246 38.18 -21.99 -0.32
C VAL A 246 39.29 -22.21 0.72
N GLU A 247 40.42 -21.47 0.57
CA GLU A 247 41.55 -21.50 1.49
C GLU A 247 41.15 -21.02 2.89
N GLU A 248 40.46 -19.90 3.00
CA GLU A 248 39.96 -19.36 4.28
C GLU A 248 38.94 -20.31 4.93
N LEU A 249 38.09 -20.97 4.12
CA LEU A 249 37.15 -21.98 4.62
C LEU A 249 37.87 -23.20 5.19
N ASN A 250 38.94 -23.67 4.52
CA ASN A 250 39.77 -24.74 5.00
C ASN A 250 40.55 -24.37 6.28
N MET A 251 41.07 -23.14 6.36
CA MET A 251 41.68 -22.61 7.58
C MET A 251 40.70 -22.64 8.75
N LEU A 252 39.47 -22.18 8.54
CA LEU A 252 38.43 -22.25 9.57
C LEU A 252 38.09 -23.69 9.96
N ALA A 253 37.96 -24.59 8.99
CA ALA A 253 37.65 -26.00 9.25
C ALA A 253 38.74 -26.68 10.12
N SER A 254 40.01 -26.33 9.95
CA SER A 254 41.14 -26.86 10.75
C SER A 254 41.29 -26.17 12.10
N THR A 255 40.74 -24.94 12.27
CA THR A 255 40.89 -24.16 13.51
C THR A 255 39.91 -24.64 14.59
N PRO A 256 40.35 -24.90 15.84
CA PRO A 256 39.45 -25.21 16.95
C PRO A 256 38.44 -24.09 17.23
N CYS A 257 37.18 -24.46 17.52
CA CYS A 257 36.16 -23.56 17.93
C CYS A 257 35.68 -23.89 19.35
N GLU A 258 35.43 -22.87 20.15
CA GLU A 258 34.95 -23.02 21.53
C GLU A 258 33.60 -23.79 21.62
N ARG A 259 32.81 -23.73 20.52
CA ARG A 259 31.53 -24.44 20.39
C ARG A 259 31.50 -25.24 19.10
N ASP A 260 31.65 -26.56 19.21
CA ASP A 260 31.66 -27.43 18.06
C ASP A 260 30.40 -27.35 17.20
N VAL A 261 29.21 -27.23 17.82
CA VAL A 261 27.95 -27.08 17.10
C VAL A 261 27.91 -25.80 16.22
N LEU A 262 28.55 -24.71 16.68
CA LEU A 262 28.69 -23.52 15.88
C LEU A 262 29.60 -23.73 14.67
N LYS A 263 30.73 -24.38 14.87
CA LYS A 263 31.68 -24.75 13.80
C LYS A 263 31.01 -25.61 12.73
N TRP A 264 30.44 -26.72 13.14
CA TRP A 264 29.82 -27.69 12.21
C TRP A 264 28.62 -27.06 11.47
N SER A 265 27.75 -26.35 12.15
CA SER A 265 26.60 -25.65 11.52
C SER A 265 27.01 -24.57 10.55
N ALA A 266 28.05 -23.80 10.85
CA ALA A 266 28.56 -22.74 9.99
C ALA A 266 29.19 -23.31 8.71
N LEU A 267 30.03 -24.35 8.84
CA LEU A 267 30.59 -25.05 7.69
C LEU A 267 29.51 -25.73 6.86
N PHE A 268 28.50 -26.31 7.50
CA PHE A 268 27.33 -26.85 6.83
C PHE A 268 26.58 -25.79 6.02
N SER A 269 26.42 -24.59 6.58
CA SER A 269 25.88 -23.45 5.84
C SER A 269 26.71 -23.08 4.61
N ALA A 270 28.05 -23.15 4.70
CA ALA A 270 28.95 -22.88 3.58
C ALA A 270 28.89 -23.97 2.48
N LEU A 271 28.51 -25.19 2.80
CA LEU A 271 28.38 -26.29 1.85
C LEU A 271 26.97 -26.46 1.29
N THR A 272 25.95 -25.94 1.95
CA THR A 272 24.53 -26.13 1.55
C THR A 272 23.82 -24.86 1.20
N GLY A 273 24.34 -23.71 1.63
CA GLY A 273 23.68 -22.41 1.46
C GLY A 273 22.49 -22.17 2.40
N LEU A 274 22.19 -23.05 3.36
CA LEU A 274 21.07 -22.89 4.29
C LEU A 274 21.24 -21.66 5.19
N ARG A 275 20.11 -21.05 5.56
CA ARG A 275 20.09 -19.97 6.55
C ARG A 275 20.24 -20.51 7.97
N HIS A 276 20.78 -19.71 8.87
CA HIS A 276 20.90 -20.08 10.29
C HIS A 276 19.58 -20.60 10.88
N CYS A 277 18.48 -19.89 10.65
CA CYS A 277 17.16 -20.27 11.18
C CYS A 277 16.62 -21.59 10.64
N ASP A 278 17.03 -21.99 9.43
CA ASP A 278 16.67 -23.28 8.84
C ASP A 278 17.54 -24.40 9.44
N ILE A 279 18.86 -24.16 9.60
CA ILE A 279 19.80 -25.10 10.22
C ILE A 279 19.45 -25.34 11.70
N GLN A 280 19.09 -24.29 12.45
CA GLN A 280 18.70 -24.38 13.86
C GLN A 280 17.49 -25.29 14.10
N LYS A 281 16.60 -25.41 13.12
CA LYS A 281 15.38 -26.21 13.20
C LYS A 281 15.44 -27.51 12.40
N LEU A 282 16.55 -27.78 11.71
CA LEU A 282 16.72 -28.95 10.88
C LEU A 282 16.68 -30.23 11.74
N ARG A 283 15.81 -31.16 11.35
CA ARG A 283 15.61 -32.43 12.03
C ARG A 283 16.14 -33.59 11.19
N TRP A 284 16.48 -34.68 11.83
CA TRP A 284 17.01 -35.88 11.16
C TRP A 284 16.03 -36.51 10.17
N LYS A 285 14.73 -36.38 10.37
CA LYS A 285 13.71 -36.82 9.41
C LYS A 285 13.74 -36.05 8.09
N GLU A 286 14.30 -34.82 8.09
CA GLU A 286 14.42 -33.96 6.93
C GLU A 286 15.68 -34.28 6.08
N ILE A 287 16.51 -35.21 6.52
CA ILE A 287 17.63 -35.73 5.75
C ILE A 287 17.28 -37.15 5.29
N SER A 288 17.14 -37.33 3.99
CA SER A 288 16.87 -38.64 3.35
C SER A 288 18.02 -39.04 2.47
N MET A 289 18.16 -40.37 2.26
CA MET A 289 19.07 -40.94 1.27
C MET A 289 18.26 -41.35 0.03
N ASP A 290 18.69 -40.90 -1.13
CA ASP A 290 18.16 -41.28 -2.43
C ASP A 290 19.29 -42.00 -3.18
N GLY A 291 19.32 -43.34 -3.05
CA GLY A 291 20.51 -44.13 -3.39
C GLY A 291 21.72 -43.71 -2.56
N ASN A 292 22.79 -43.30 -3.23
CA ASN A 292 24.01 -42.81 -2.59
C ASN A 292 24.00 -41.27 -2.36
N GLN A 293 22.93 -40.56 -2.76
CA GLN A 293 22.86 -39.13 -2.65
C GLN A 293 22.02 -38.70 -1.43
N ALA A 294 22.63 -37.97 -0.50
CA ALA A 294 21.91 -37.35 0.60
C ALA A 294 21.14 -36.14 0.12
N ARG A 295 19.91 -35.97 0.60
CA ARG A 295 19.03 -34.85 0.25
C ARG A 295 18.39 -34.25 1.49
N LEU A 296 18.21 -32.95 1.45
CA LEU A 296 17.42 -32.19 2.42
C LEU A 296 16.00 -32.01 1.90
N HIS A 297 15.02 -32.28 2.75
CA HIS A 297 13.62 -32.16 2.44
C HIS A 297 12.91 -31.42 3.59
N PHE A 298 12.85 -30.09 3.52
CA PHE A 298 12.34 -29.26 4.61
C PHE A 298 11.60 -28.02 4.09
N THR A 299 10.84 -27.39 4.99
CA THR A 299 10.15 -26.11 4.69
C THR A 299 10.96 -24.96 5.27
N GLN A 300 11.36 -24.02 4.42
CA GLN A 300 12.11 -22.83 4.85
C GLN A 300 11.31 -21.98 5.85
N GLN A 301 11.94 -21.59 6.95
CA GLN A 301 11.29 -20.80 7.99
C GLN A 301 10.89 -19.40 7.52
N LYS A 302 11.73 -18.75 6.72
CA LYS A 302 11.52 -17.36 6.28
C LYS A 302 10.57 -17.25 5.09
N THR A 303 10.70 -18.11 4.09
CA THR A 303 9.97 -18.00 2.80
C THR A 303 8.82 -18.99 2.68
N LYS A 304 8.71 -19.94 3.61
CA LYS A 304 7.73 -21.04 3.63
C LYS A 304 7.76 -21.92 2.37
N GLY A 305 8.83 -21.82 1.57
CA GLY A 305 9.05 -22.70 0.43
C GLY A 305 9.47 -24.10 0.89
N VAL A 306 8.96 -25.12 0.21
CA VAL A 306 9.43 -26.50 0.37
C VAL A 306 10.69 -26.68 -0.46
N GLU A 307 11.77 -27.15 0.19
CA GLU A 307 13.07 -27.36 -0.45
C GLU A 307 13.36 -28.86 -0.54
N TYR A 308 13.88 -29.24 -1.72
CA TYR A 308 14.37 -30.58 -1.98
C TYR A 308 15.74 -30.48 -2.64
N THR A 309 16.80 -30.42 -1.82
CA THR A 309 18.13 -30.05 -2.28
C THR A 309 19.13 -31.15 -1.99
N PRO A 310 19.91 -31.62 -2.97
CA PRO A 310 21.02 -32.57 -2.71
C PRO A 310 22.11 -31.90 -1.89
N ILE A 311 22.74 -32.62 -1.00
CA ILE A 311 23.89 -32.20 -0.22
C ILE A 311 25.10 -33.11 -0.49
N SER A 312 26.29 -32.51 -0.38
CA SER A 312 27.54 -33.29 -0.54
C SER A 312 27.76 -34.26 0.62
N GLU A 313 28.60 -35.29 0.41
CA GLU A 313 29.00 -36.21 1.45
C GLU A 313 29.68 -35.50 2.63
N GLN A 314 30.52 -34.50 2.36
CA GLN A 314 31.14 -33.67 3.39
C GLN A 314 30.08 -32.88 4.21
N ALA A 315 29.04 -32.37 3.58
CA ALA A 315 27.96 -31.73 4.31
C ALA A 315 27.19 -32.70 5.20
N LEU A 316 26.98 -33.94 4.74
CA LEU A 316 26.39 -35.01 5.55
C LEU A 316 27.27 -35.40 6.74
N GLN A 317 28.58 -35.49 6.55
CA GLN A 317 29.53 -35.79 7.62
C GLN A 317 29.52 -34.73 8.73
N LEU A 318 29.30 -33.43 8.39
CA LEU A 318 29.17 -32.37 9.38
C LEU A 318 27.93 -32.51 10.26
N CYS A 319 26.92 -33.26 9.85
CA CYS A 319 25.74 -33.55 10.66
C CYS A 319 26.05 -34.54 11.82
N GLY A 320 27.15 -35.28 11.72
CA GLY A 320 27.51 -36.33 12.68
C GLY A 320 26.68 -37.59 12.53
N GLU A 321 26.64 -38.41 13.58
CA GLU A 321 25.90 -39.68 13.58
C GLU A 321 24.38 -39.42 13.56
N ARG A 322 23.67 -40.26 12.77
CA ARG A 322 22.22 -40.18 12.63
C ARG A 322 21.53 -40.51 13.97
N ARG A 323 20.65 -39.61 14.38
CA ARG A 323 19.87 -39.75 15.61
C ARG A 323 18.38 -40.01 15.28
N LYS A 324 17.50 -39.95 16.31
CA LYS A 324 16.07 -40.16 16.15
C LYS A 324 15.48 -39.12 15.18
N PRO A 325 14.47 -39.47 14.37
CA PRO A 325 13.93 -38.59 13.32
C PRO A 325 13.52 -37.21 13.78
N GLU A 326 12.98 -37.09 14.98
CA GLU A 326 12.47 -35.82 15.51
C GLU A 326 13.54 -34.95 16.20
N GLN A 327 14.73 -35.50 16.44
CA GLN A 327 15.82 -34.73 17.05
C GLN A 327 16.43 -33.76 16.05
N LEU A 328 16.92 -32.62 16.61
CA LEU A 328 17.65 -31.62 15.83
C LEU A 328 18.99 -32.19 15.38
N VAL A 329 19.41 -31.81 14.17
CA VAL A 329 20.74 -32.19 13.63
C VAL A 329 21.83 -31.41 14.39
N PHE A 330 21.63 -30.10 14.57
CA PHE A 330 22.54 -29.21 15.29
C PHE A 330 21.91 -28.80 16.61
N GLU A 331 21.84 -29.72 17.54
CA GLU A 331 21.29 -29.49 18.89
C GLU A 331 22.13 -28.42 19.61
N ASP A 332 21.47 -27.57 20.40
CA ASP A 332 22.10 -26.42 21.13
C ASP A 332 22.78 -25.38 20.25
N LEU A 333 22.43 -25.26 18.96
CA LEU A 333 22.87 -24.16 18.13
C LEU A 333 22.26 -22.86 18.65
N PRO A 334 23.09 -21.90 19.17
CA PRO A 334 22.58 -20.70 19.80
C PRO A 334 21.86 -19.77 18.83
N ASP A 335 20.96 -18.93 19.35
CA ASP A 335 20.32 -17.87 18.59
C ASP A 335 21.32 -16.85 18.02
N PRO A 336 20.98 -16.17 16.92
CA PRO A 336 21.87 -15.20 16.25
C PRO A 336 22.42 -14.12 17.17
N ALA A 337 21.70 -13.75 18.21
CA ALA A 337 22.15 -12.76 19.20
C ALA A 337 23.40 -13.22 19.99
N TRP A 338 23.53 -14.54 20.21
CA TRP A 338 24.59 -15.13 21.03
C TRP A 338 25.75 -15.70 20.22
N ILE A 339 25.61 -15.80 18.90
CA ILE A 339 26.63 -16.35 17.99
C ILE A 339 27.76 -15.36 17.71
N SER A 340 27.48 -14.07 17.66
CA SER A 340 28.40 -13.07 17.11
C SER A 340 29.77 -13.02 17.78
N LYS A 341 29.83 -13.13 19.11
CA LYS A 341 31.10 -13.12 19.86
C LYS A 341 31.93 -14.39 19.65
N PRO A 342 31.39 -15.61 19.88
CA PRO A 342 32.15 -16.83 19.66
C PRO A 342 32.56 -17.03 18.18
N LEU A 343 31.72 -16.63 17.22
CA LEU A 343 32.06 -16.66 15.81
C LEU A 343 33.24 -15.74 15.48
N LYS A 344 33.20 -14.50 15.98
CA LYS A 344 34.28 -13.54 15.78
C LYS A 344 35.60 -14.08 16.33
N LYS A 345 35.61 -14.62 17.55
CA LYS A 345 36.80 -15.24 18.19
C LYS A 345 37.35 -16.37 17.33
N TRP A 346 36.51 -17.27 16.84
CA TRP A 346 36.89 -18.38 15.99
C TRP A 346 37.51 -17.94 14.66
N VAL A 347 36.89 -16.94 13.98
CA VAL A 347 37.38 -16.36 12.72
C VAL A 347 38.76 -15.67 12.93
N GLU A 348 38.91 -14.93 14.00
CA GLU A 348 40.18 -14.26 14.38
C GLU A 348 41.28 -15.29 14.71
N SER A 349 40.95 -16.38 15.41
CA SER A 349 41.86 -17.48 15.71
C SER A 349 42.34 -18.23 14.45
N ALA A 350 41.54 -18.22 13.37
CA ALA A 350 41.92 -18.74 12.07
C ALA A 350 42.81 -17.77 11.25
N GLY A 351 43.16 -16.59 11.79
CA GLY A 351 43.97 -15.59 11.09
C GLY A 351 43.19 -14.79 10.03
N ILE A 352 41.85 -14.90 9.96
CA ILE A 352 41.01 -14.23 8.97
C ILE A 352 40.67 -12.82 9.44
N LYS A 353 41.08 -11.81 8.66
CA LYS A 353 40.84 -10.39 8.98
C LYS A 353 39.48 -9.86 8.53
N LYS A 354 38.73 -10.62 7.74
CA LYS A 354 37.41 -10.22 7.25
C LYS A 354 36.37 -10.23 8.38
N LYS A 355 35.41 -9.30 8.31
CA LYS A 355 34.28 -9.27 9.24
C LYS A 355 33.23 -10.31 8.84
N ILE A 356 33.42 -11.53 9.31
CA ILE A 356 32.53 -12.64 9.01
C ILE A 356 31.38 -12.72 10.03
N THR A 357 30.16 -12.72 9.53
CA THR A 357 28.93 -13.05 10.27
C THR A 357 28.44 -14.42 9.86
N TYR A 358 27.53 -15.02 10.63
CA TYR A 358 27.00 -16.33 10.25
C TYR A 358 26.39 -16.35 8.84
N HIS A 359 25.75 -15.26 8.42
CA HIS A 359 25.17 -15.17 7.06
C HIS A 359 26.24 -15.13 5.96
N CYS A 360 27.48 -14.79 6.27
CA CYS A 360 28.58 -14.83 5.31
C CYS A 360 28.89 -16.26 4.82
N PHE A 361 28.62 -17.31 5.59
CA PHE A 361 28.78 -18.70 5.13
C PHE A 361 27.83 -19.02 3.97
N ARG A 362 26.60 -18.57 4.04
CA ARG A 362 25.67 -18.67 2.91
C ARG A 362 26.10 -17.81 1.71
N HIS A 363 26.69 -16.63 1.95
CA HIS A 363 27.28 -15.82 0.88
C HIS A 363 28.46 -16.56 0.25
N THR A 364 29.29 -17.21 1.05
CA THR A 364 30.40 -18.06 0.62
C THR A 364 29.90 -19.16 -0.32
N PHE A 365 28.89 -19.93 0.09
CA PHE A 365 28.26 -20.93 -0.76
C PHE A 365 27.86 -20.34 -2.13
N ALA A 366 27.09 -19.26 -2.13
CA ALA A 366 26.59 -18.66 -3.36
C ALA A 366 27.74 -18.20 -4.27
N THR A 367 28.74 -17.53 -3.70
CA THR A 367 29.89 -16.99 -4.45
C THR A 367 30.76 -18.12 -5.01
N LEU A 368 31.09 -19.13 -4.21
CA LEU A 368 31.94 -20.26 -4.63
C LEU A 368 31.22 -21.11 -5.70
N GLN A 369 29.92 -21.36 -5.58
CA GLN A 369 29.16 -22.06 -6.61
C GLN A 369 29.15 -21.31 -7.96
N LEU A 370 28.93 -19.98 -7.93
CA LEU A 370 29.02 -19.17 -9.13
C LEU A 370 30.44 -19.11 -9.72
N SER A 371 31.47 -19.09 -8.87
CA SER A 371 32.88 -19.12 -9.32
C SER A 371 33.23 -20.43 -9.97
N SER A 372 32.74 -21.56 -9.42
CA SER A 372 32.97 -22.91 -10.00
C SER A 372 32.20 -23.20 -11.30
N GLY A 373 31.36 -22.27 -11.74
CA GLY A 373 30.65 -22.39 -13.02
C GLY A 373 29.17 -22.74 -12.92
N THR A 374 28.64 -22.99 -11.73
CA THR A 374 27.21 -23.24 -11.53
C THR A 374 26.41 -22.03 -12.00
N ASP A 375 25.38 -22.26 -12.80
CA ASP A 375 24.55 -21.17 -13.29
C ASP A 375 23.73 -20.49 -12.18
N ILE A 376 23.39 -19.23 -12.40
CA ILE A 376 22.72 -18.38 -11.41
C ILE A 376 21.33 -18.91 -11.01
N TYR A 377 20.60 -19.55 -11.93
CA TYR A 377 19.26 -20.06 -11.65
C TYR A 377 19.34 -21.26 -10.72
N THR A 378 20.29 -22.18 -10.99
CA THR A 378 20.59 -23.33 -10.11
C THR A 378 20.98 -22.85 -8.71
N VAL A 379 21.93 -21.91 -8.60
CA VAL A 379 22.32 -21.33 -7.30
C VAL A 379 21.15 -20.64 -6.61
N SER A 380 20.32 -19.90 -7.36
CA SER A 380 19.13 -19.25 -6.82
C SER A 380 18.13 -20.26 -6.25
N LYS A 381 17.93 -21.39 -6.92
CA LYS A 381 17.08 -22.50 -6.47
C LYS A 381 17.66 -23.17 -5.22
N MET A 382 18.95 -23.51 -5.21
CA MET A 382 19.62 -24.10 -4.04
C MET A 382 19.55 -23.18 -2.80
N LEU A 383 19.55 -21.87 -3.01
CA LEU A 383 19.36 -20.89 -1.95
C LEU A 383 17.88 -20.69 -1.56
N GLY A 384 16.93 -21.24 -2.31
CA GLY A 384 15.50 -20.98 -2.11
C GLY A 384 15.13 -19.49 -2.21
N HIS A 385 15.66 -18.81 -3.24
CA HIS A 385 15.26 -17.44 -3.56
C HIS A 385 14.06 -17.45 -4.49
N THR A 386 13.02 -16.74 -4.12
CA THR A 386 11.82 -16.56 -4.97
C THR A 386 12.07 -15.65 -6.17
N ASN A 387 13.14 -14.83 -6.12
CA ASN A 387 13.51 -13.91 -7.19
C ASN A 387 15.03 -14.00 -7.44
N VAL A 388 15.42 -14.32 -8.67
CA VAL A 388 16.83 -14.42 -9.10
C VAL A 388 17.61 -13.11 -8.88
N LYS A 389 16.96 -11.96 -8.91
CA LYS A 389 17.59 -10.67 -8.58
C LYS A 389 18.29 -10.69 -7.22
N THR A 390 17.79 -11.49 -6.27
CA THR A 390 18.45 -11.67 -4.95
C THR A 390 19.79 -12.37 -5.06
N THR A 391 20.00 -13.21 -6.09
CA THR A 391 21.24 -13.94 -6.35
C THR A 391 22.22 -13.12 -7.19
N GLN A 392 21.74 -12.14 -7.98
CA GLN A 392 22.60 -11.30 -8.84
C GLN A 392 23.66 -10.51 -8.07
N ILE A 393 23.43 -10.23 -6.78
CA ILE A 393 24.43 -9.57 -5.93
C ILE A 393 25.75 -10.34 -5.84
N TYR A 394 25.72 -11.68 -5.95
CA TYR A 394 26.92 -12.52 -5.89
C TYR A 394 27.67 -12.56 -7.23
N VAL A 395 27.00 -12.36 -8.34
CA VAL A 395 27.63 -12.28 -9.69
C VAL A 395 28.60 -11.11 -9.79
N LYS A 396 28.27 -9.99 -9.13
CA LYS A 396 29.15 -8.78 -9.12
C LYS A 396 30.50 -9.04 -8.46
N VAL A 397 30.62 -10.07 -7.64
CA VAL A 397 31.83 -10.39 -6.83
C VAL A 397 32.74 -11.37 -7.57
N VAL A 398 32.25 -12.08 -8.62
CA VAL A 398 33.03 -13.11 -9.33
C VAL A 398 33.85 -12.48 -10.45
N ASP A 399 35.01 -11.89 -10.09
CA ASP A 399 35.92 -11.27 -11.06
C ASP A 399 36.61 -12.27 -11.99
N GLU A 400 36.85 -13.52 -11.52
CA GLU A 400 37.46 -14.56 -12.36
C GLU A 400 36.68 -14.85 -13.64
N LYS A 401 35.33 -14.88 -13.58
CA LYS A 401 34.51 -15.06 -14.80
C LYS A 401 34.65 -13.88 -15.76
N LYS A 402 34.79 -12.67 -15.25
CA LYS A 402 35.03 -11.49 -16.10
C LYS A 402 36.41 -11.58 -16.76
N ASN A 403 37.44 -12.00 -16.00
CA ASN A 403 38.77 -12.19 -16.53
C ASN A 403 38.80 -13.28 -17.61
N LYS A 404 38.18 -14.44 -17.36
CA LYS A 404 38.02 -15.52 -18.36
C LYS A 404 37.24 -15.03 -19.60
N ALA A 405 36.15 -14.29 -19.41
CA ALA A 405 35.37 -13.75 -20.52
C ALA A 405 36.16 -12.70 -21.32
N ALA A 406 36.93 -11.86 -20.67
CA ALA A 406 37.81 -10.89 -21.33
C ALA A 406 38.92 -11.57 -22.15
N GLN A 407 39.42 -12.74 -21.69
CA GLN A 407 40.45 -13.50 -22.39
C GLN A 407 39.90 -14.48 -23.43
N ALA A 408 38.59 -14.71 -23.47
CA ALA A 408 37.96 -15.68 -24.38
C ALA A 408 37.97 -15.23 -25.84
N ILE A 409 38.12 -13.94 -26.11
CA ILE A 409 38.21 -13.37 -27.45
C ILE A 409 39.68 -13.01 -27.70
N GLN A 410 40.36 -13.82 -28.48
CA GLN A 410 41.74 -13.61 -28.90
C GLN A 410 41.78 -13.34 -30.42
N LEU A 411 42.45 -12.28 -30.81
CA LEU A 411 42.65 -11.95 -32.21
C LEU A 411 44.04 -12.46 -32.65
N ASN A 412 44.09 -13.46 -33.51
CA ASN A 412 45.33 -14.12 -33.96
C ASN A 412 46.28 -13.15 -34.70
N SER A 413 45.82 -12.00 -35.18
CA SER A 413 46.59 -11.01 -35.95
C SER A 413 47.29 -9.93 -35.10
N ILE A 414 47.11 -9.91 -33.77
CA ILE A 414 47.70 -8.87 -32.93
C ILE A 414 49.03 -9.33 -32.29
N ASN A 415 49.33 -10.62 -32.29
CA ASN A 415 50.59 -11.17 -31.75
C ASN A 415 51.85 -10.82 -32.57
N ASN A 416 51.73 -10.03 -33.64
CA ASN A 416 52.85 -9.60 -34.52
C ASN A 416 53.16 -8.08 -34.44
N ILE A 417 52.74 -7.40 -33.36
CA ILE A 417 53.06 -5.97 -33.15
C ILE A 417 54.11 -5.85 -32.04
N GLU A 418 55.17 -6.67 -32.15
CA GLU A 418 56.45 -6.43 -31.48
C GLU A 418 57.54 -6.67 -32.54
N GLU A 419 57.92 -5.59 -33.19
CA GLU A 419 59.29 -5.27 -33.63
C GLU A 419 59.33 -3.82 -34.12
#